data_7ae2fb96d3017266f5d904dbc43a019f
#
_entry.id   7ae2fb96d3017266f5d904dbc43a019f
#
_cell.length_a   1.000
_cell.length_b   1.000
_cell.length_c   1.000
_cell.angle_alpha   90.00
_cell.angle_beta   90.00
_cell.angle_gamma   90.00
#
_symmetry.space_group_name_H-M   'P 1'
#
loop_
_entity.id
_entity.type
_entity.pdbx_description
1 polymer ?
#
loop_
_entity_poly.entity_id
_entity_poly.type
_entity_poly.pdbx_seq_one_letter_code
_entity_poly.pdbx_strand_id
1 'polypeptide(L)'
;VEAVAAGRTAVEDGLYSVEDNVITLSGDLKPGSYTVTFSDDKYASKKSSTLVESGLEEGSVSIENNAVVIADNEQGLTGADYAAQVTSVTVNGEPVKAKGIAGILFNEDGSINMDAEIEGQDGNVKVFDGSDAYEIELEATGYPSVKGTVTAQ
;
A
#
# COMPACT_ATOMS: atom_id res chain seq x y z
N VAL A 1 3.57 -12.21 23.70
CA VAL A 1 3.64 -11.64 22.34
C VAL A 1 5.06 -11.72 21.87
N GLU A 2 5.31 -12.34 20.73
CA GLU A 2 6.65 -12.46 20.16
C GLU A 2 6.98 -11.34 19.22
N ALA A 3 6.04 -10.93 18.40
CA ALA A 3 6.30 -9.92 17.37
C ALA A 3 5.02 -9.27 16.83
N VAL A 4 5.17 -8.03 16.42
CA VAL A 4 4.24 -7.32 15.54
C VAL A 4 4.97 -7.06 14.22
N ALA A 5 4.32 -7.30 13.10
CA ALA A 5 4.93 -7.16 11.79
C ALA A 5 3.96 -6.55 10.77
N ALA A 6 4.50 -5.71 9.90
CA ALA A 6 3.86 -5.25 8.67
C ALA A 6 4.34 -6.12 7.50
N GLY A 7 3.47 -6.99 7.01
CA GLY A 7 3.86 -8.00 6.04
C GLY A 7 4.95 -8.93 6.60
N ARG A 8 6.18 -8.82 6.07
CA ARG A 8 7.35 -9.57 6.54
C ARG A 8 8.32 -8.74 7.38
N THR A 9 8.07 -7.45 7.54
CA THR A 9 8.93 -6.52 8.27
C THR A 9 8.45 -6.40 9.71
N ALA A 10 9.34 -6.65 10.68
CA ALA A 10 9.04 -6.45 12.09
C ALA A 10 8.77 -4.98 12.38
N VAL A 11 7.77 -4.71 13.21
CA VAL A 11 7.49 -3.38 13.73
C VAL A 11 8.50 -3.05 14.83
N GLU A 12 9.04 -1.86 14.79
CA GLU A 12 10.04 -1.41 15.77
C GLU A 12 9.46 -1.36 17.20
N ASP A 13 10.31 -1.62 18.18
CA ASP A 13 9.97 -1.48 19.58
C ASP A 13 9.58 -0.02 19.88
N GLY A 14 8.49 0.16 20.62
CA GLY A 14 7.95 1.47 20.93
C GLY A 14 6.76 1.90 20.06
N LEU A 15 6.53 1.23 18.93
CA LEU A 15 5.32 1.43 18.12
C LEU A 15 4.16 0.50 18.54
N TYR A 16 4.38 -0.31 19.57
CA TYR A 16 3.33 -1.07 20.24
C TYR A 16 3.67 -1.30 21.71
N SER A 17 2.68 -1.55 22.53
CA SER A 17 2.84 -1.96 23.92
C SER A 17 2.01 -3.19 24.23
N VAL A 18 2.41 -3.94 25.23
CA VAL A 18 1.69 -5.13 25.73
C VAL A 18 1.50 -4.97 27.23
N GLU A 19 0.25 -4.81 27.63
CA GLU A 19 -0.13 -4.74 29.06
C GLU A 19 -1.36 -5.63 29.30
N ASP A 20 -1.34 -6.41 30.35
CA ASP A 20 -2.46 -7.28 30.75
C ASP A 20 -3.04 -8.15 29.61
N ASN A 21 -2.18 -8.68 28.75
CA ASN A 21 -2.55 -9.42 27.53
C ASN A 21 -3.28 -8.58 26.46
N VAL A 22 -3.25 -7.27 26.56
CA VAL A 22 -3.76 -6.35 25.56
C VAL A 22 -2.60 -5.76 24.78
N ILE A 23 -2.68 -5.80 23.46
CA ILE A 23 -1.72 -5.16 22.57
C ILE A 23 -2.31 -3.84 22.11
N THR A 24 -1.60 -2.77 22.42
CA THR A 24 -1.94 -1.43 21.94
C THR A 24 -0.94 -1.01 20.88
N LEU A 25 -1.44 -0.68 19.70
CA LEU A 25 -0.62 -0.12 18.64
C LEU A 25 -0.48 1.39 18.80
N SER A 26 0.71 1.91 18.53
CA SER A 26 0.95 3.34 18.55
C SER A 26 0.19 4.05 17.42
N GLY A 27 -0.27 5.28 17.69
CA GLY A 27 -0.83 6.16 16.66
C GLY A 27 0.18 6.61 15.59
N ASP A 28 1.46 6.36 15.81
CA ASP A 28 2.54 6.68 14.85
C ASP A 28 2.75 5.59 13.79
N LEU A 29 2.03 4.46 13.90
CA LEU A 29 2.07 3.44 12.86
C LEU A 29 1.44 3.94 11.57
N LYS A 30 2.15 3.72 10.47
CA LYS A 30 1.62 4.03 9.13
C LYS A 30 0.44 3.12 8.78
N PRO A 31 -0.51 3.59 7.95
CA PRO A 31 -1.61 2.76 7.49
C PRO A 31 -1.14 1.47 6.80
N GLY A 32 -1.88 0.41 7.00
CA GLY A 32 -1.58 -0.89 6.42
C GLY A 32 -2.10 -2.04 7.27
N SER A 33 -1.81 -3.25 6.82
CA SER A 33 -2.17 -4.48 7.53
C SER A 33 -1.00 -4.99 8.37
N TYR A 34 -1.25 -5.23 9.64
CA TYR A 34 -0.26 -5.71 10.59
C TYR A 34 -0.64 -7.08 11.12
N THR A 35 0.35 -7.94 11.27
CA THR A 35 0.17 -9.27 11.87
C THR A 35 0.81 -9.30 13.24
N VAL A 36 0.03 -9.70 14.25
CA VAL A 36 0.49 -9.92 15.61
C VAL A 36 0.65 -11.41 15.83
N THR A 37 1.84 -11.82 16.24
CA THR A 37 2.13 -13.22 16.59
C THR A 37 2.19 -13.38 18.10
N PHE A 38 1.37 -14.27 18.60
CA PHE A 38 1.34 -14.66 20.00
C PHE A 38 2.04 -16.01 20.15
N SER A 39 2.99 -16.11 21.05
CA SER A 39 3.55 -17.38 21.46
C SER A 39 3.62 -17.49 22.98
N ASP A 40 3.61 -18.72 23.43
CA ASP A 40 3.79 -19.11 24.82
C ASP A 40 4.53 -20.44 24.80
N ASP A 41 5.37 -20.68 25.77
CA ASP A 41 6.15 -21.93 25.91
C ASP A 41 5.31 -23.21 25.97
N LYS A 42 4.02 -23.07 26.24
CA LYS A 42 3.06 -24.19 26.39
C LYS A 42 2.08 -24.36 25.24
N TYR A 43 1.94 -23.34 24.39
CA TYR A 43 0.91 -23.33 23.34
C TYR A 43 1.53 -22.99 21.97
N ALA A 44 0.94 -23.58 20.93
CA ALA A 44 1.29 -23.23 19.57
C ALA A 44 1.07 -21.73 19.31
N SER A 45 1.99 -21.10 18.57
CA SER A 45 1.87 -19.70 18.18
C SER A 45 0.60 -19.44 17.38
N LYS A 46 -0.07 -18.33 17.66
CA LYS A 46 -1.23 -17.85 16.93
C LYS A 46 -0.92 -16.51 16.30
N LYS A 47 -1.50 -16.28 15.13
CA LYS A 47 -1.41 -15.01 14.41
C LYS A 47 -2.78 -14.35 14.32
N SER A 48 -2.81 -13.05 14.51
CA SER A 48 -3.97 -12.21 14.30
C SER A 48 -3.59 -11.05 13.41
N SER A 49 -4.44 -10.68 12.48
CA SER A 49 -4.22 -9.52 11.61
C SER A 49 -5.08 -8.35 12.06
N THR A 50 -4.53 -7.16 12.00
CA THR A 50 -5.24 -5.92 12.28
C THR A 50 -4.95 -4.90 11.18
N LEU A 51 -5.94 -4.04 10.90
CA LEU A 51 -5.83 -2.97 9.94
C LEU A 51 -5.63 -1.64 10.66
N VAL A 52 -4.62 -0.89 10.25
CA VAL A 52 -4.43 0.51 10.63
C VAL A 52 -4.88 1.38 9.47
N GLU A 53 -5.89 2.19 9.69
CA GLU A 53 -6.43 3.11 8.67
C GLU A 53 -5.78 4.48 8.77
N SER A 54 -5.64 5.14 7.63
CA SER A 54 -5.06 6.50 7.56
C SER A 54 -5.93 7.56 8.22
N GLY A 55 -7.25 7.33 8.27
CA GLY A 55 -8.20 8.36 8.67
C GLY A 55 -8.33 9.52 7.68
N LEU A 56 -7.71 9.43 6.52
CA LEU A 56 -7.83 10.42 5.45
C LEU A 56 -9.21 10.38 4.82
N GLU A 57 -9.74 11.54 4.51
CA GLU A 57 -11.02 11.64 3.79
C GLU A 57 -10.84 11.32 2.30
N GLU A 58 -11.93 10.88 1.68
CA GLU A 58 -11.97 10.72 0.22
C GLU A 58 -11.65 12.05 -0.46
N GLY A 59 -10.74 12.02 -1.43
CA GLY A 59 -10.25 13.21 -2.13
C GLY A 59 -8.97 13.82 -1.53
N SER A 60 -8.51 13.36 -0.36
CA SER A 60 -7.20 13.76 0.18
C SER A 60 -6.02 13.20 -0.59
N VAL A 61 -6.26 12.16 -1.38
CA VAL A 61 -5.26 11.52 -2.25
C VAL A 61 -5.59 11.86 -3.70
N SER A 62 -4.59 12.29 -4.44
CA SER A 62 -4.71 12.62 -5.86
C SER A 62 -3.57 12.02 -6.67
N ILE A 63 -3.72 12.02 -7.99
CA ILE A 63 -2.64 11.68 -8.93
C ILE A 63 -2.27 12.95 -9.69
N GLU A 64 -1.05 13.39 -9.51
CA GLU A 64 -0.50 14.60 -10.14
C GLU A 64 0.89 14.32 -10.70
N ASN A 65 1.13 14.74 -11.93
CA ASN A 65 2.42 14.53 -12.60
C ASN A 65 2.91 13.07 -12.55
N ASN A 66 2.02 12.12 -12.81
CA ASN A 66 2.29 10.68 -12.73
C ASN A 66 2.78 10.20 -11.35
N ALA A 67 2.35 10.83 -10.29
CA ALA A 67 2.66 10.42 -8.93
C ALA A 67 1.42 10.51 -8.02
N VAL A 68 1.38 9.66 -7.01
CA VAL A 68 0.38 9.79 -5.95
C VAL A 68 0.79 10.92 -5.02
N VAL A 69 -0.13 11.83 -4.76
CA VAL A 69 0.05 12.97 -3.86
C VAL A 69 -0.97 12.89 -2.75
N ILE A 70 -0.53 13.03 -1.53
CA ILE A 70 -1.40 13.16 -0.35
C ILE A 70 -1.35 14.61 0.09
N ALA A 71 -2.52 15.24 0.16
CA ALA A 71 -2.66 16.61 0.70
C ALA A 71 -2.11 16.68 2.13
N ASP A 72 -1.79 17.90 2.59
CA ASP A 72 -1.28 18.14 3.92
C ASP A 72 -2.05 17.34 4.97
N ASN A 73 -1.34 16.51 5.69
CA ASN A 73 -1.89 15.65 6.73
C ASN A 73 -0.99 15.66 7.95
N GLU A 74 -1.60 15.58 9.12
CA GLU A 74 -0.89 15.65 10.41
C GLU A 74 0.05 14.46 10.63
N GLN A 75 -0.17 13.35 9.94
CA GLN A 75 0.63 12.13 10.05
C GLN A 75 1.88 12.16 9.18
N GLY A 76 2.03 13.13 8.29
CA GLY A 76 3.15 13.23 7.35
C GLY A 76 3.22 12.09 6.34
N LEU A 77 2.07 11.52 5.97
CA LEU A 77 1.98 10.45 4.98
C LEU A 77 2.33 10.95 3.59
N THR A 78 3.06 10.15 2.82
CA THR A 78 3.55 10.49 1.48
C THR A 78 2.92 9.61 0.40
N GLY A 79 3.05 10.03 -0.85
CA GLY A 79 2.65 9.21 -2.00
C GLY A 79 3.38 7.85 -2.05
N ALA A 80 4.63 7.80 -1.60
CA ALA A 80 5.38 6.55 -1.48
C ALA A 80 4.78 5.61 -0.41
N ASP A 81 4.29 6.15 0.70
CA ASP A 81 3.58 5.36 1.72
C ASP A 81 2.29 4.76 1.16
N TYR A 82 1.54 5.53 0.39
CA TYR A 82 0.35 5.05 -0.33
C TYR A 82 0.70 3.95 -1.33
N ALA A 83 1.68 4.21 -2.18
CA ALA A 83 2.12 3.30 -3.23
C ALA A 83 2.52 1.92 -2.70
N ALA A 84 3.19 1.86 -1.55
CA ALA A 84 3.59 0.61 -0.90
C ALA A 84 2.40 -0.26 -0.46
N GLN A 85 1.22 0.33 -0.28
CA GLN A 85 0.00 -0.35 0.17
C GLN A 85 -0.98 -0.65 -0.97
N VAL A 86 -0.66 -0.29 -2.21
CA VAL A 86 -1.54 -0.55 -3.37
C VAL A 86 -1.72 -2.04 -3.59
N THR A 87 -2.97 -2.46 -3.65
CA THR A 87 -3.39 -3.85 -3.86
C THR A 87 -4.18 -4.06 -5.14
N SER A 88 -4.78 -3.00 -5.68
CA SER A 88 -5.59 -3.06 -6.89
C SER A 88 -5.30 -1.86 -7.79
N VAL A 89 -5.18 -2.12 -9.07
CA VAL A 89 -4.95 -1.14 -10.12
C VAL A 89 -5.87 -1.40 -11.28
N THR A 90 -6.54 -0.36 -11.77
CA THR A 90 -7.34 -0.39 -12.98
C THR A 90 -6.82 0.68 -13.95
N VAL A 91 -6.61 0.32 -15.19
CA VAL A 91 -6.14 1.21 -16.25
C VAL A 91 -7.18 1.23 -17.37
N ASN A 92 -7.69 2.41 -17.71
CA ASN A 92 -8.76 2.58 -18.71
C ASN A 92 -9.98 1.64 -18.49
N GLY A 93 -10.34 1.41 -17.22
CA GLY A 93 -11.43 0.53 -16.84
C GLY A 93 -11.10 -0.97 -16.81
N GLU A 94 -9.89 -1.36 -17.19
CA GLU A 94 -9.45 -2.76 -17.19
C GLU A 94 -8.56 -3.05 -15.97
N PRO A 95 -8.86 -4.10 -15.17
CA PRO A 95 -8.05 -4.43 -14.01
C PRO A 95 -6.68 -4.98 -14.44
N VAL A 96 -5.62 -4.43 -13.84
CA VAL A 96 -4.25 -4.92 -14.00
C VAL A 96 -3.98 -5.97 -12.93
N LYS A 97 -3.88 -7.22 -13.36
CA LYS A 97 -3.65 -8.36 -12.45
C LYS A 97 -2.19 -8.76 -12.49
N ALA A 98 -1.46 -8.44 -11.44
CA ALA A 98 -0.09 -8.89 -11.27
C ALA A 98 0.21 -9.11 -9.79
N LYS A 99 1.00 -10.12 -9.51
CA LYS A 99 1.50 -10.38 -8.16
C LYS A 99 2.56 -9.32 -7.83
N GLY A 100 2.41 -8.63 -6.70
CA GLY A 100 3.32 -7.56 -6.31
C GLY A 100 3.17 -6.30 -7.17
N ILE A 101 1.95 -5.98 -7.58
CA ILE A 101 1.64 -4.83 -8.47
C ILE A 101 2.21 -3.51 -7.95
N ALA A 102 2.22 -3.29 -6.65
CA ALA A 102 2.78 -2.07 -6.06
C ALA A 102 4.25 -1.87 -6.45
N GLY A 103 5.07 -2.91 -6.34
CA GLY A 103 6.49 -2.85 -6.71
C GLY A 103 6.76 -2.79 -8.21
N ILE A 104 5.79 -3.16 -9.03
CA ILE A 104 5.89 -3.10 -10.51
C ILE A 104 5.48 -1.70 -11.00
N LEU A 105 4.36 -1.19 -10.49
CA LEU A 105 3.74 0.03 -10.97
C LEU A 105 4.37 1.30 -10.42
N PHE A 106 4.98 1.26 -9.24
CA PHE A 106 5.52 2.43 -8.57
C PHE A 106 7.04 2.35 -8.41
N ASN A 107 7.68 3.50 -8.57
CA ASN A 107 9.06 3.72 -8.18
C ASN A 107 9.16 3.95 -6.67
N GLU A 108 10.36 3.93 -6.11
CA GLU A 108 10.61 4.10 -4.67
C GLU A 108 10.13 5.46 -4.12
N ASP A 109 10.05 6.47 -4.96
CA ASP A 109 9.59 7.80 -4.62
C ASP A 109 8.05 7.98 -4.67
N GLY A 110 7.31 6.92 -5.04
CA GLY A 110 5.86 6.93 -5.20
C GLY A 110 5.37 7.42 -6.57
N SER A 111 6.27 7.72 -7.50
CA SER A 111 5.89 7.99 -8.88
C SER A 111 5.48 6.72 -9.60
N ILE A 112 4.62 6.88 -10.61
CA ILE A 112 4.13 5.76 -11.41
C ILE A 112 5.16 5.45 -12.50
N ASN A 113 5.55 4.18 -12.57
CA ASN A 113 6.46 3.68 -13.58
C ASN A 113 5.70 3.49 -14.91
N MET A 114 5.86 4.42 -15.83
CA MET A 114 5.21 4.36 -17.15
C MET A 114 5.76 3.25 -18.05
N ASP A 115 6.90 2.67 -17.72
CA ASP A 115 7.47 1.50 -18.40
C ASP A 115 7.13 0.18 -17.72
N ALA A 116 6.19 0.19 -16.76
CA ALA A 116 5.80 -1.00 -16.02
C ALA A 116 5.34 -2.13 -16.95
N GLU A 117 5.85 -3.32 -16.69
CA GLU A 117 5.48 -4.55 -17.41
C GLU A 117 4.95 -5.60 -16.43
N ILE A 118 3.94 -6.34 -16.87
CA ILE A 118 3.40 -7.48 -16.15
C ILE A 118 3.57 -8.77 -16.95
N GLU A 119 3.62 -9.88 -16.26
CA GLU A 119 3.72 -11.20 -16.90
C GLU A 119 2.39 -11.54 -17.60
N GLY A 120 2.43 -11.71 -18.90
CA GLY A 120 1.31 -12.15 -19.74
C GLY A 120 1.48 -13.60 -20.18
N GLN A 121 0.52 -14.12 -20.95
CA GLN A 121 0.52 -15.51 -21.44
C GLN A 121 1.65 -15.79 -22.42
N ASP A 122 2.03 -14.83 -23.23
CA ASP A 122 3.03 -14.94 -24.29
C ASP A 122 4.30 -14.10 -24.03
N GLY A 123 4.52 -13.67 -22.80
CA GLY A 123 5.64 -12.82 -22.38
C GLY A 123 5.18 -11.56 -21.64
N ASN A 124 6.11 -10.67 -21.34
CA ASN A 124 5.79 -9.44 -20.63
C ASN A 124 4.94 -8.49 -21.47
N VAL A 125 3.96 -7.89 -20.85
CA VAL A 125 3.03 -6.92 -21.46
C VAL A 125 3.17 -5.59 -20.74
N LYS A 126 3.30 -4.51 -21.49
CA LYS A 126 3.30 -3.16 -20.92
C LYS A 126 1.94 -2.81 -20.32
N VAL A 127 1.95 -2.25 -19.13
CA VAL A 127 0.74 -1.75 -18.48
C VAL A 127 0.20 -0.53 -19.19
N PHE A 128 1.10 0.33 -19.68
CA PHE A 128 0.79 1.54 -20.43
C PHE A 128 1.25 1.37 -21.87
N ASP A 129 0.34 0.94 -22.73
CA ASP A 129 0.64 0.58 -24.12
C ASP A 129 -0.02 1.54 -25.12
N GLY A 130 0.79 2.46 -25.66
CA GLY A 130 0.50 3.17 -26.88
C GLY A 130 -0.49 4.33 -26.84
N SER A 131 -0.96 4.77 -25.69
CA SER A 131 -1.80 5.95 -25.54
C SER A 131 -1.03 7.12 -24.92
N ASP A 132 -1.44 8.35 -25.26
CA ASP A 132 -0.84 9.55 -24.68
C ASP A 132 -1.26 9.79 -23.22
N ALA A 133 -2.42 9.26 -22.84
CA ALA A 133 -2.98 9.36 -21.49
C ALA A 133 -3.80 8.13 -21.12
N TYR A 134 -3.81 7.83 -19.83
CA TYR A 134 -4.55 6.69 -19.25
C TYR A 134 -5.33 7.14 -18.01
N GLU A 135 -6.57 6.72 -17.90
CA GLU A 135 -7.32 6.81 -16.65
C GLU A 135 -6.86 5.67 -15.72
N ILE A 136 -6.45 6.00 -14.53
CA ILE A 136 -5.99 5.03 -13.53
C ILE A 136 -6.83 5.12 -12.26
N GLU A 137 -7.15 3.97 -11.69
CA GLU A 137 -7.80 3.85 -10.39
C GLU A 137 -6.97 2.93 -9.51
N LEU A 138 -6.70 3.40 -8.29
CA LEU A 138 -5.85 2.71 -7.32
C LEU A 138 -6.63 2.44 -6.04
N GLU A 139 -6.44 1.27 -5.47
CA GLU A 139 -6.87 0.92 -4.12
C GLU A 139 -5.65 0.53 -3.29
N ALA A 140 -5.55 1.08 -2.09
CA ALA A 140 -4.47 0.82 -1.17
C ALA A 140 -5.00 0.50 0.23
N THR A 141 -4.36 -0.46 0.89
CA THR A 141 -4.77 -0.91 2.22
C THR A 141 -4.64 0.21 3.25
N GLY A 142 -5.74 0.54 3.91
CA GLY A 142 -5.79 1.59 4.93
C GLY A 142 -5.93 3.02 4.39
N TYR A 143 -6.02 3.18 3.08
CA TYR A 143 -6.18 4.48 2.41
C TYR A 143 -7.47 4.55 1.59
N PRO A 144 -8.01 5.75 1.33
CA PRO A 144 -9.07 5.91 0.36
C PRO A 144 -8.58 5.55 -1.07
N SER A 145 -9.48 5.08 -1.91
CA SER A 145 -9.18 4.87 -3.32
C SER A 145 -8.95 6.20 -4.05
N VAL A 146 -8.19 6.18 -5.13
CA VAL A 146 -7.91 7.37 -5.92
C VAL A 146 -8.09 7.08 -7.41
N LYS A 147 -8.64 8.04 -8.12
CA LYS A 147 -8.71 8.08 -9.58
C LYS A 147 -7.96 9.28 -10.11
N GLY A 148 -7.31 9.11 -11.24
CA GLY A 148 -6.63 10.20 -11.90
C GLY A 148 -6.18 9.82 -13.30
N THR A 149 -5.48 10.75 -13.95
CA THR A 149 -4.94 10.54 -15.28
C THR A 149 -3.42 10.55 -15.21
N VAL A 150 -2.81 9.57 -15.83
CA VAL A 150 -1.36 9.53 -16.07
C VAL A 150 -1.08 9.73 -17.56
N THR A 151 0.02 10.36 -17.87
CA THR A 151 0.40 10.68 -19.26
C THR A 151 1.72 10.06 -19.62
N ALA A 152 1.81 9.51 -20.81
CA ALA A 152 3.09 9.08 -21.37
C ALA A 152 4.03 10.30 -21.52
N GLN A 153 5.27 10.12 -21.14
CA GLN A 153 6.31 11.16 -21.28
C GLN A 153 7.06 10.99 -22.60
#